data_f23cf39cbbd20c885d607b7ae129ed63
#
_entry.id   f23cf39cbbd20c885d607b7ae129ed63
#
_cell.length_a   1.000
_cell.length_b   1.000
_cell.length_c   1.000
_cell.angle_alpha   90.00
_cell.angle_beta   90.00
_cell.angle_gamma   90.00
#
_symmetry.space_group_name_H-M   'P 1'
#
loop_
_entity.id
_entity.type
_entity.pdbx_description
1 polymer ?
#
loop_
_entity_poly.entity_id
_entity_poly.type
_entity_poly.pdbx_seq_one_letter_code
_entity_poly.pdbx_strand_id
1 'polypeptide(L)'
;MADSILRDKSKQFAKDIVFLCREIKLSRKETVLVNQLLRSATSIGANLHEAQYAQSKNDFISKLEISQKECYETEYWLELLFETECMEEAMYKKMQNECGTIRRMLISSLKTVKSK
;
A
#
# COMPACT_ATOMS: atom_id res chain seq x y z
N MET A 1 -7.48 -18.06 -5.07
CA MET A 1 -7.04 -17.15 -6.14
C MET A 1 -5.99 -16.20 -5.62
N ALA A 2 -4.94 -15.98 -6.42
CA ALA A 2 -3.88 -15.01 -6.06
C ALA A 2 -4.46 -13.64 -5.74
N ASP A 3 -5.48 -13.22 -6.51
CA ASP A 3 -6.14 -11.93 -6.31
C ASP A 3 -6.81 -11.80 -4.95
N SER A 4 -7.40 -12.88 -4.44
CA SER A 4 -8.03 -12.88 -3.11
C SER A 4 -6.99 -12.68 -2.02
N ILE A 5 -5.85 -13.36 -2.14
CA ILE A 5 -4.75 -13.24 -1.17
C ILE A 5 -4.20 -11.80 -1.20
N LEU A 6 -4.03 -11.26 -2.41
CA LEU A 6 -3.51 -9.91 -2.59
C LEU A 6 -4.47 -8.88 -1.99
N ARG A 7 -5.78 -9.03 -2.22
CA ARG A 7 -6.77 -8.12 -1.64
C ARG A 7 -6.79 -8.20 -0.12
N ASP A 8 -6.74 -9.41 0.43
CA ASP A 8 -6.73 -9.60 1.88
C ASP A 8 -5.50 -8.97 2.52
N LYS A 9 -4.33 -9.18 1.93
CA LYS A 9 -3.08 -8.59 2.42
C LYS A 9 -3.11 -7.08 2.35
N SER A 10 -3.61 -6.52 1.25
CA SER A 10 -3.67 -5.07 1.09
C SER A 10 -4.66 -4.43 2.07
N LYS A 11 -5.77 -5.09 2.36
CA LYS A 11 -6.74 -4.60 3.33
C LYS A 11 -6.17 -4.67 4.75
N GLN A 12 -5.49 -5.76 5.10
CA GLN A 12 -4.86 -5.88 6.42
C GLN A 12 -3.76 -4.83 6.58
N PHE A 13 -2.96 -4.63 5.53
CA PHE A 13 -1.93 -3.58 5.54
C PHE A 13 -2.56 -2.20 5.77
N ALA A 14 -3.65 -1.91 5.07
CA ALA A 14 -4.36 -0.63 5.24
C ALA A 14 -4.83 -0.43 6.67
N LYS A 15 -5.39 -1.48 7.30
CA LYS A 15 -5.82 -1.42 8.71
C LYS A 15 -4.64 -1.11 9.62
N ASP A 16 -3.51 -1.81 9.41
CA ASP A 16 -2.32 -1.61 10.23
C ASP A 16 -1.79 -0.18 10.08
N ILE A 17 -1.83 0.35 8.88
CA ILE A 17 -1.41 1.73 8.61
C ILE A 17 -2.36 2.73 9.29
N VAL A 18 -3.67 2.47 9.26
CA VAL A 18 -4.63 3.35 9.94
C VAL A 18 -4.29 3.47 11.43
N PHE A 19 -4.03 2.34 12.09
CA PHE A 19 -3.67 2.34 13.51
C PHE A 19 -2.33 3.04 13.76
N LEU A 20 -1.35 2.78 12.91
CA LEU A 20 -0.04 3.44 13.00
C LEU A 20 -0.18 4.95 12.85
N CYS A 21 -0.97 5.40 11.88
CA CYS A 21 -1.19 6.83 11.64
C CYS A 21 -1.85 7.51 12.85
N ARG A 22 -2.82 6.85 13.46
CA ARG A 22 -3.46 7.38 14.67
C ARG A 22 -2.45 7.53 15.80
N GLU A 23 -1.59 6.54 15.98
CA GLU A 23 -0.56 6.55 17.02
C GLU A 23 0.44 7.68 16.80
N ILE A 24 0.92 7.85 15.57
CA ILE A 24 1.90 8.91 15.25
C ILE A 24 1.29 10.28 15.48
N LYS A 25 0.02 10.48 15.07
CA LYS A 25 -0.66 11.75 15.27
C LYS A 25 -0.76 12.12 16.75
N LEU A 26 -1.01 11.13 17.60
CA LEU A 26 -1.11 11.33 19.03
C LEU A 26 0.25 11.57 19.69
N SER A 27 1.24 10.75 19.37
CA SER A 27 2.53 10.76 20.06
C SER A 27 3.50 11.82 19.52
N ARG A 28 3.45 12.09 18.21
CA ARG A 28 4.40 13.01 17.55
C ARG A 28 3.73 14.28 17.05
N LYS A 29 2.40 14.31 17.02
CA LYS A 29 1.60 15.45 16.52
C LYS A 29 1.94 15.79 15.06
N GLU A 30 2.46 14.81 14.32
CA GLU A 30 2.70 14.95 12.89
C GLU A 30 1.42 14.61 12.14
N THR A 31 0.93 15.54 11.30
CA THR A 31 -0.31 15.32 10.57
C THR A 31 -0.12 15.32 9.05
N VAL A 32 0.74 16.19 8.53
CA VAL A 32 0.90 16.35 7.08
C VAL A 32 1.46 15.08 6.43
N LEU A 33 2.60 14.59 6.93
CA LEU A 33 3.24 13.38 6.37
C LEU A 33 2.41 12.15 6.63
N VAL A 34 1.79 12.07 7.82
CA VAL A 34 0.92 10.95 8.19
C VAL A 34 -0.28 10.85 7.26
N ASN A 35 -0.88 12.00 6.88
CA ASN A 35 -2.00 12.00 5.96
C ASN A 35 -1.59 11.53 4.56
N GLN A 36 -0.37 11.84 4.12
CA GLN A 36 0.14 11.34 2.85
C GLN A 36 0.35 9.82 2.88
N LEU A 37 0.90 9.31 3.98
CA LEU A 37 1.04 7.87 4.18
C LEU A 37 -0.32 7.18 4.16
N LEU A 38 -1.28 7.71 4.91
CA LEU A 38 -2.62 7.14 4.98
C LEU A 38 -3.27 7.09 3.60
N ARG A 39 -3.18 8.17 2.84
CA ARG A 39 -3.76 8.25 1.50
C ARG A 39 -3.16 7.20 0.57
N SER A 40 -1.83 7.15 0.47
CA SER A 40 -1.19 6.22 -0.46
C SER A 40 -1.41 4.76 -0.05
N ALA A 41 -1.27 4.46 1.24
CA ALA A 41 -1.40 3.10 1.74
C ALA A 41 -2.82 2.54 1.56
N THR A 42 -3.84 3.37 1.79
CA THR A 42 -5.23 2.93 1.60
C THR A 42 -5.60 2.86 0.12
N SER A 43 -4.94 3.65 -0.72
CA SER A 43 -5.16 3.60 -2.17
C SER A 43 -4.72 2.28 -2.81
N ILE A 44 -3.76 1.58 -2.21
CA ILE A 44 -3.32 0.27 -2.71
C ILE A 44 -4.52 -0.68 -2.74
N GLY A 45 -5.17 -0.87 -1.60
CA GLY A 45 -6.31 -1.77 -1.49
C GLY A 45 -7.54 -1.26 -2.21
N ALA A 46 -7.76 0.06 -2.21
CA ALA A 46 -8.92 0.65 -2.89
C ALA A 46 -8.87 0.35 -4.39
N ASN A 47 -7.70 0.50 -5.01
CA ASN A 47 -7.55 0.20 -6.45
C ASN A 47 -7.68 -1.29 -6.75
N LEU A 48 -7.20 -2.15 -5.86
CA LEU A 48 -7.38 -3.59 -5.99
C LEU A 48 -8.85 -3.97 -5.88
N HIS A 49 -9.58 -3.31 -4.98
CA HIS A 49 -11.02 -3.52 -4.85
C HIS A 49 -11.74 -3.12 -6.13
N GLU A 50 -11.42 -1.96 -6.69
CA GLU A 50 -12.03 -1.47 -7.93
C GLU A 50 -11.68 -2.35 -9.13
N ALA A 51 -10.49 -2.97 -9.12
CA ALA A 51 -10.07 -3.85 -10.20
C ALA A 51 -11.03 -5.03 -10.40
N GLN A 52 -11.71 -5.48 -9.33
CA GLN A 52 -12.70 -6.56 -9.42
C GLN A 52 -13.89 -6.18 -10.31
N TYR A 53 -14.14 -4.89 -10.47
CA TYR A 53 -15.27 -4.35 -11.23
C TYR A 53 -14.81 -3.68 -12.52
N ALA A 54 -13.59 -4.02 -12.97
CA ALA A 54 -13.03 -3.43 -14.19
C ALA A 54 -13.89 -3.77 -15.41
N GLN A 55 -14.04 -2.79 -16.29
CA GLN A 55 -14.89 -2.90 -17.48
C GLN A 55 -14.18 -3.58 -18.64
N SER A 56 -12.85 -3.71 -18.57
CA SER A 56 -12.03 -4.28 -19.62
C SER A 56 -10.72 -4.78 -19.04
N LYS A 57 -9.97 -5.55 -19.84
CA LYS A 57 -8.62 -5.98 -19.46
C LYS A 57 -7.70 -4.76 -19.24
N ASN A 58 -7.80 -3.76 -20.10
CA ASN A 58 -6.98 -2.55 -19.96
C ASN A 58 -7.31 -1.80 -18.68
N ASP A 59 -8.59 -1.72 -18.32
CA ASP A 59 -9.01 -1.08 -17.08
C ASP A 59 -8.48 -1.85 -15.86
N PHE A 60 -8.55 -3.19 -15.91
CA PHE A 60 -8.01 -4.05 -14.86
C PHE A 60 -6.51 -3.81 -14.68
N ILE A 61 -5.75 -3.82 -15.79
CA ILE A 61 -4.31 -3.57 -15.76
C ILE A 61 -4.02 -2.18 -15.19
N SER A 62 -4.78 -1.17 -15.61
CA SER A 62 -4.62 0.19 -15.13
C SER A 62 -4.77 0.28 -13.61
N LYS A 63 -5.79 -0.38 -13.05
CA LYS A 63 -6.03 -0.39 -11.61
C LYS A 63 -4.87 -1.03 -10.85
N LEU A 64 -4.33 -2.14 -11.38
CA LEU A 64 -3.20 -2.80 -10.75
C LEU A 64 -1.93 -1.95 -10.84
N GLU A 65 -1.72 -1.25 -11.94
CA GLU A 65 -0.57 -0.35 -12.12
C GLU A 65 -0.65 0.83 -11.15
N ILE A 66 -1.84 1.38 -10.94
CA ILE A 66 -2.02 2.46 -9.96
C ILE A 66 -1.72 1.93 -8.57
N SER A 67 -2.22 0.74 -8.24
CA SER A 67 -1.95 0.12 -6.93
C SER A 67 -0.44 -0.08 -6.71
N GLN A 68 0.27 -0.55 -7.72
CA GLN A 68 1.73 -0.72 -7.67
C GLN A 68 2.44 0.62 -7.41
N LYS A 69 2.02 1.65 -8.12
CA LYS A 69 2.57 3.00 -7.98
C LYS A 69 2.35 3.52 -6.56
N GLU A 70 1.18 3.26 -5.98
CA GLU A 70 0.89 3.67 -4.61
C GLU A 70 1.75 2.92 -3.59
N CYS A 71 2.16 1.68 -3.89
CA CYS A 71 3.12 0.96 -3.05
C CYS A 71 4.45 1.71 -2.96
N TYR A 72 4.97 2.16 -4.10
CA TYR A 72 6.22 2.92 -4.13
C TYR A 72 6.08 4.23 -3.35
N GLU A 73 4.97 4.92 -3.50
CA GLU A 73 4.74 6.16 -2.75
C GLU A 73 4.64 5.88 -1.24
N THR A 74 3.96 4.80 -0.85
CA THR A 74 3.83 4.40 0.55
C THR A 74 5.21 4.12 1.15
N GLU A 75 6.07 3.41 0.43
CA GLU A 75 7.44 3.13 0.87
C GLU A 75 8.22 4.41 1.09
N TYR A 76 8.03 5.40 0.24
CA TYR A 76 8.65 6.72 0.39
C TYR A 76 8.23 7.42 1.68
N TRP A 77 6.92 7.47 1.95
CA TRP A 77 6.42 8.12 3.17
C TRP A 77 6.85 7.39 4.43
N LEU A 78 6.89 6.06 4.40
CA LEU A 78 7.39 5.27 5.53
C LEU A 78 8.85 5.60 5.82
N GLU A 79 9.67 5.66 4.80
CA GLU A 79 11.09 6.01 4.94
C GLU A 79 11.26 7.41 5.51
N LEU A 80 10.51 8.38 4.98
CA LEU A 80 10.61 9.76 5.43
C LEU A 80 10.18 9.91 6.89
N LEU A 81 9.10 9.24 7.28
CA LEU A 81 8.62 9.27 8.68
C LEU A 81 9.64 8.62 9.62
N PHE A 82 10.25 7.51 9.19
CA PHE A 82 11.28 6.85 10.00
C PHE A 82 12.53 7.74 10.14
N GLU A 83 13.00 8.32 9.05
CA GLU A 83 14.20 9.15 9.05
C GLU A 83 14.03 10.47 9.79
N THR A 84 12.78 10.90 9.98
CA THR A 84 12.46 12.09 10.78
C THR A 84 12.00 11.73 12.20
N GLU A 85 12.28 10.51 12.63
CA GLU A 85 12.07 10.03 14.00
C GLU A 85 10.59 9.96 14.42
N CYS A 86 9.70 9.69 13.45
CA CYS A 86 8.28 9.55 13.74
C CYS A 86 7.85 8.11 14.02
N MET A 87 8.73 7.14 13.83
CA MET A 87 8.41 5.74 14.13
C MET A 87 9.67 4.96 14.49
N GLU A 88 9.46 3.89 15.27
CA GLU A 88 10.52 2.98 15.68
C GLU A 88 10.99 2.13 14.50
N GLU A 89 12.26 1.73 14.52
CA GLU A 89 12.87 0.93 13.45
C GLU A 89 12.12 -0.38 13.21
N ALA A 90 11.70 -1.07 14.28
CA ALA A 90 10.99 -2.34 14.15
C ALA A 90 9.69 -2.17 13.36
N MET A 91 8.93 -1.12 13.65
CA MET A 91 7.68 -0.82 12.96
C MET A 91 7.95 -0.44 11.51
N TYR A 92 8.97 0.38 11.26
CA TYR A 92 9.36 0.76 9.91
C TYR A 92 9.69 -0.47 9.07
N LYS A 93 10.53 -1.36 9.58
CA LYS A 93 10.92 -2.60 8.86
C LYS A 93 9.72 -3.48 8.58
N LYS A 94 8.83 -3.62 9.57
CA LYS A 94 7.61 -4.41 9.41
C LYS A 94 6.74 -3.87 8.27
N MET A 95 6.47 -2.58 8.28
CA MET A 95 5.59 -1.95 7.28
C MET A 95 6.23 -1.95 5.90
N GLN A 96 7.54 -1.69 5.81
CA GLN A 96 8.25 -1.76 4.53
C GLN A 96 8.22 -3.17 3.94
N ASN A 97 8.41 -4.19 4.77
CA ASN A 97 8.37 -5.58 4.33
C ASN A 97 6.99 -5.96 3.82
N GLU A 98 5.94 -5.57 4.54
CA GLU A 98 4.55 -5.87 4.14
C GLU A 98 4.20 -5.17 2.84
N CYS A 99 4.54 -3.91 2.70
CA CYS A 99 4.30 -3.15 1.48
C CYS A 99 5.07 -3.75 0.30
N GLY A 100 6.34 -4.11 0.51
CA GLY A 100 7.16 -4.75 -0.51
C GLY A 100 6.60 -6.09 -0.98
N THR A 101 6.04 -6.87 -0.06
CA THR A 101 5.39 -8.14 -0.42
C THR A 101 4.20 -7.89 -1.33
N ILE A 102 3.34 -6.93 -0.99
CA ILE A 102 2.18 -6.57 -1.82
C ILE A 102 2.65 -6.10 -3.20
N ARG A 103 3.66 -5.26 -3.23
CA ARG A 103 4.21 -4.72 -4.48
C ARG A 103 4.73 -5.84 -5.39
N ARG A 104 5.46 -6.79 -4.83
CA ARG A 104 5.97 -7.94 -5.61
C ARG A 104 4.85 -8.82 -6.13
N MET A 105 3.78 -8.99 -5.35
CA MET A 105 2.61 -9.75 -5.81
C MET A 105 1.90 -9.02 -6.95
N LEU A 106 1.80 -7.69 -6.87
CA LEU A 106 1.23 -6.88 -7.94
C LEU A 106 2.05 -7.01 -9.23
N ILE A 107 3.37 -6.93 -9.13
CA ILE A 107 4.26 -7.08 -10.29
C ILE A 107 4.04 -8.45 -10.94
N SER A 108 3.94 -9.51 -10.14
CA SER A 108 3.71 -10.86 -10.62
C SER A 108 2.35 -10.97 -11.33
N SER A 109 1.30 -10.43 -10.72
CA SER A 109 -0.05 -10.43 -11.30
C SER A 109 -0.09 -9.67 -12.62
N LEU A 110 0.59 -8.53 -12.69
CA LEU A 110 0.66 -7.73 -13.91
C LEU A 110 1.35 -8.48 -15.04
N LYS A 111 2.45 -9.18 -14.74
CA LYS A 111 3.14 -10.01 -15.73
C LYS A 111 2.21 -11.06 -16.30
N THR A 112 1.48 -11.75 -15.42
CA THR A 112 0.55 -12.82 -15.82
C THR A 112 -0.55 -12.27 -16.73
N VAL A 113 -1.18 -11.16 -16.35
CA VAL A 113 -2.27 -10.58 -17.12
C VAL A 113 -1.79 -10.07 -18.47
N LYS A 114 -0.63 -9.41 -18.51
CA LYS A 114 -0.10 -8.83 -19.75
C LYS A 114 0.37 -9.88 -20.75
N SER A 115 0.70 -11.08 -20.27
CA SER A 115 1.18 -12.16 -21.15
C SER A 115 0.05 -12.95 -21.82
N LYS A 116 -1.22 -12.68 -21.50
CA LYS A 116 -2.37 -13.40 -22.07
C LYS A 116 -2.96 -12.73 -23.29
#